data_1fb865f4f35d25778b18f66d69b5b4db
#
_entry.id   1fb865f4f35d25778b18f66d69b5b4db
#
_cell.length_a   1.000
_cell.length_b   1.000
_cell.length_c   1.000
_cell.angle_alpha   90.00
_cell.angle_beta   90.00
_cell.angle_gamma   90.00
#
_symmetry.space_group_name_H-M   'P 1'
#
loop_
_entity.id
_entity.type
_entity.pdbx_description
1 polymer ?
#
loop_
_entity_poly.entity_id
_entity_poly.type
_entity_poly.pdbx_seq_one_letter_code
_entity_poly.pdbx_strand_id
1 'polypeptide(L)'
;MIIEPKVREYICTTAHPQGCAESVRNQADYACKQGMVNGTKKALIIGCSTGYGLASRICALENCGADTLGIMFERQANGRRTATPGWYNTAEFHRLAAEKGAYAKTVNGDAFSKEIKDKAIELIKKDLGKVDLVVYSLAAPRRTDSEGKIWSSCLKTTGEAFTEKSLDLRNNEITEKTVEPATEEEVLNTVKVMGGEDWADWIDALKAADVLTENAV
;
A
#
# COMPACT_ATOMS: atom_id res chain seq x y z
N MET A 1 24.77 -5.00 -9.61
CA MET A 1 23.81 -4.85 -10.73
C MET A 1 23.60 -3.37 -10.96
N ILE A 2 23.72 -2.90 -12.20
CA ILE A 2 23.42 -1.50 -12.56
C ILE A 2 22.04 -1.50 -13.18
N ILE A 3 21.14 -0.68 -12.65
CA ILE A 3 19.80 -0.45 -13.20
C ILE A 3 19.74 1.01 -13.64
N GLU A 4 19.64 1.24 -14.92
CA GLU A 4 19.47 2.60 -15.45
C GLU A 4 18.05 3.09 -15.17
N PRO A 5 17.90 4.30 -14.58
CA PRO A 5 16.59 4.87 -14.34
C PRO A 5 15.87 5.17 -15.66
N LYS A 6 14.61 4.78 -15.73
CA LYS A 6 13.71 5.15 -16.85
C LYS A 6 12.61 6.03 -16.28
N VAL A 7 12.67 7.30 -16.64
CA VAL A 7 11.71 8.31 -16.18
C VAL A 7 10.63 8.52 -17.25
N ARG A 8 9.38 8.52 -16.81
CA ARG A 8 8.21 8.92 -17.60
C ARG A 8 7.48 10.01 -16.84
N GLU A 9 7.49 11.21 -17.38
CA GLU A 9 7.03 12.42 -16.68
C GLU A 9 7.79 12.57 -15.35
N TYR A 10 7.15 12.53 -14.21
CA TYR A 10 7.75 12.59 -12.86
C TYR A 10 7.82 11.22 -12.16
N ILE A 11 7.62 10.12 -12.90
CA ILE A 11 7.64 8.78 -12.33
C ILE A 11 8.86 8.03 -12.86
N CYS A 12 9.73 7.55 -11.96
CA CYS A 12 10.73 6.55 -12.31
C CYS A 12 10.06 5.17 -12.43
N THR A 13 10.09 4.60 -13.63
CA THR A 13 9.41 3.33 -13.95
C THR A 13 10.27 2.09 -13.68
N THR A 14 11.52 2.28 -13.25
CA THR A 14 12.44 1.21 -12.86
C THR A 14 12.69 1.27 -11.35
N ALA A 15 12.92 0.11 -10.75
CA ALA A 15 13.30 0.01 -9.35
C ALA A 15 14.62 -0.74 -9.20
N HIS A 16 15.47 -0.27 -8.30
CA HIS A 16 16.72 -0.94 -7.97
C HIS A 16 16.50 -1.92 -6.81
N PRO A 17 16.62 -3.24 -7.01
CA PRO A 17 16.27 -4.24 -5.97
C PRO A 17 17.01 -4.03 -4.65
N GLN A 18 18.33 -3.82 -4.73
CA GLN A 18 19.16 -3.59 -3.53
C GLN A 18 18.84 -2.24 -2.87
N GLY A 19 18.55 -1.20 -3.67
CA GLY A 19 18.15 0.10 -3.13
C GLY A 19 16.82 0.04 -2.38
N CYS A 20 15.85 -0.70 -2.91
CA CYS A 20 14.57 -0.97 -2.23
C CYS A 20 14.79 -1.74 -0.92
N ALA A 21 15.60 -2.79 -0.94
CA ALA A 21 15.92 -3.57 0.24
C ALA A 21 16.64 -2.70 1.30
N GLU A 22 17.61 -1.87 0.89
CA GLU A 22 18.30 -0.97 1.79
C GLU A 22 17.36 0.06 2.42
N SER A 23 16.43 0.61 1.62
CA SER A 23 15.41 1.52 2.14
C SER A 23 14.55 0.88 3.23
N VAL A 24 14.16 -0.39 3.05
CA VAL A 24 13.40 -1.14 4.07
C VAL A 24 14.24 -1.38 5.33
N ARG A 25 15.51 -1.77 5.18
CA ARG A 25 16.42 -1.94 6.33
C ARG A 25 16.58 -0.65 7.13
N ASN A 26 16.80 0.47 6.43
CA ASN A 26 16.94 1.78 7.08
C ASN A 26 15.68 2.19 7.87
N GLN A 27 14.50 1.89 7.34
CA GLN A 27 13.24 2.12 8.05
C GLN A 27 13.10 1.19 9.27
N ALA A 28 13.46 -0.09 9.12
CA ALA A 28 13.45 -1.06 10.22
C ALA A 28 14.44 -0.68 11.33
N ASP A 29 15.66 -0.29 10.97
CA ASP A 29 16.67 0.19 11.92
C ASP A 29 16.21 1.45 12.66
N TYR A 30 15.55 2.37 11.96
CA TYR A 30 14.97 3.55 12.59
C TYR A 30 13.87 3.17 13.57
N ALA A 31 12.93 2.33 13.18
CA ALA A 31 11.86 1.85 14.05
C ALA A 31 12.43 1.11 15.28
N CYS A 32 13.39 0.21 15.08
CA CYS A 32 14.03 -0.54 16.15
C CYS A 32 14.66 0.38 17.21
N LYS A 33 15.29 1.50 16.80
CA LYS A 33 15.89 2.49 17.70
C LYS A 33 14.88 3.23 18.57
N GLN A 34 13.59 3.24 18.19
CA GLN A 34 12.52 3.82 19.02
C GLN A 34 12.09 2.91 20.18
N GLY A 35 12.56 1.66 20.16
CA GLY A 35 12.31 0.68 21.21
C GLY A 35 10.99 -0.08 21.07
N MET A 36 10.83 -1.08 21.93
CA MET A 36 9.63 -1.92 21.98
C MET A 36 8.49 -1.22 22.72
N VAL A 37 7.28 -1.41 22.20
CA VAL A 37 6.05 -0.96 22.85
C VAL A 37 5.09 -2.14 23.03
N ASN A 38 4.24 -2.05 24.06
CA ASN A 38 3.16 -3.01 24.23
C ASN A 38 1.98 -2.58 23.34
N GLY A 39 1.97 -3.09 22.12
CA GLY A 39 1.00 -2.74 21.10
C GLY A 39 0.40 -3.97 20.44
N THR A 40 0.11 -3.85 19.15
CA THR A 40 -0.48 -4.91 18.32
C THR A 40 0.31 -6.22 18.38
N LYS A 41 -0.40 -7.33 18.30
CA LYS A 41 0.19 -8.67 18.20
C LYS A 41 -0.03 -9.30 16.83
N LYS A 42 -1.15 -8.97 16.18
CA LYS A 42 -1.52 -9.53 14.87
C LYS A 42 -2.19 -8.47 14.01
N ALA A 43 -1.55 -8.08 12.93
CA ALA A 43 -2.00 -6.98 12.09
C ALA A 43 -2.35 -7.42 10.67
N LEU A 44 -3.44 -6.86 10.14
CA LEU A 44 -3.76 -6.84 8.72
C LEU A 44 -3.37 -5.47 8.14
N ILE A 45 -2.51 -5.46 7.14
CA ILE A 45 -2.06 -4.22 6.48
C ILE A 45 -2.48 -4.24 5.01
N ILE A 46 -3.46 -3.43 4.67
CA ILE A 46 -3.99 -3.29 3.31
C ILE A 46 -3.25 -2.14 2.63
N GLY A 47 -2.55 -2.44 1.52
CA GLY A 47 -1.61 -1.51 0.88
C GLY A 47 -0.22 -1.52 1.51
N CYS A 48 0.32 -2.72 1.80
CA CYS A 48 1.48 -2.95 2.66
C CYS A 48 2.86 -2.80 2.00
N SER A 49 2.94 -2.49 0.71
CA SER A 49 4.18 -2.63 -0.07
C SER A 49 5.03 -1.36 -0.14
N THR A 50 4.42 -0.20 0.07
CA THR A 50 5.07 1.12 0.00
C THR A 50 4.43 2.10 0.98
N GLY A 51 5.01 3.30 1.10
CA GLY A 51 4.45 4.43 1.84
C GLY A 51 4.07 4.10 3.29
N TYR A 52 2.93 4.63 3.72
CA TYR A 52 2.47 4.49 5.10
C TYR A 52 2.11 3.05 5.48
N GLY A 53 1.57 2.26 4.55
CA GLY A 53 1.27 0.85 4.80
C GLY A 53 2.53 0.03 5.08
N LEU A 54 3.60 0.21 4.30
CA LEU A 54 4.89 -0.43 4.56
C LEU A 54 5.47 0.04 5.89
N ALA A 55 5.47 1.34 6.16
CA ALA A 55 5.98 1.90 7.41
C ALA A 55 5.22 1.35 8.63
N SER A 56 3.89 1.29 8.56
CA SER A 56 3.06 0.70 9.62
C SER A 56 3.38 -0.77 9.84
N ARG A 57 3.61 -1.52 8.75
CA ARG A 57 3.97 -2.94 8.82
C ARG A 57 5.34 -3.16 9.47
N ILE A 58 6.31 -2.32 9.11
CA ILE A 58 7.65 -2.32 9.72
C ILE A 58 7.55 -2.01 11.21
N CYS A 59 6.81 -0.96 11.61
CA CYS A 59 6.62 -0.61 13.02
C CYS A 59 5.93 -1.74 13.80
N ALA A 60 4.90 -2.38 13.23
CA ALA A 60 4.24 -3.52 13.87
C ALA A 60 5.24 -4.67 14.15
N LEU A 61 6.12 -4.97 13.20
CA LEU A 61 7.17 -5.98 13.37
C LEU A 61 8.24 -5.51 14.37
N GLU A 62 8.85 -4.34 14.16
CA GLU A 62 10.04 -3.89 14.88
C GLU A 62 9.74 -3.45 16.31
N ASN A 63 8.63 -2.73 16.52
CA ASN A 63 8.29 -2.16 17.81
C ASN A 63 7.31 -3.01 18.64
N CYS A 64 6.55 -3.92 18.02
CA CYS A 64 5.57 -4.73 18.72
C CYS A 64 5.84 -6.24 18.64
N GLY A 65 6.75 -6.68 17.75
CA GLY A 65 6.98 -8.10 17.46
C GLY A 65 5.74 -8.79 16.87
N ALA A 66 4.94 -8.05 16.10
CA ALA A 66 3.65 -8.52 15.63
C ALA A 66 3.76 -9.44 14.41
N ASP A 67 2.90 -10.44 14.38
CA ASP A 67 2.60 -11.22 13.18
C ASP A 67 1.79 -10.38 12.19
N THR A 68 2.10 -10.45 10.89
CA THR A 68 1.46 -9.59 9.91
C THR A 68 0.97 -10.33 8.68
N LEU A 69 -0.28 -10.04 8.27
CA LEU A 69 -0.78 -10.33 6.94
C LEU A 69 -0.85 -9.03 6.13
N GLY A 70 -0.22 -8.99 4.97
CA GLY A 70 -0.23 -7.82 4.09
C GLY A 70 -1.01 -8.08 2.80
N ILE A 71 -1.66 -7.03 2.30
CA ILE A 71 -2.26 -7.03 0.96
C ILE A 71 -1.50 -6.00 0.11
N MET A 72 -1.08 -6.40 -1.08
CA MET A 72 -0.39 -5.54 -2.04
C MET A 72 -0.93 -5.77 -3.46
N PHE A 73 -0.67 -4.84 -4.35
CA PHE A 73 -0.94 -5.01 -5.77
C PHE A 73 0.27 -4.59 -6.59
N GLU A 74 1.21 -5.51 -6.70
CA GLU A 74 2.53 -5.26 -7.27
C GLU A 74 2.80 -6.16 -8.48
N ARG A 75 3.57 -5.63 -9.42
CA ARG A 75 3.97 -6.36 -10.61
C ARG A 75 5.36 -6.96 -10.43
N GLN A 76 5.47 -8.26 -10.66
CA GLN A 76 6.75 -8.94 -10.69
C GLN A 76 7.64 -8.52 -11.87
N ALA A 77 8.94 -8.76 -11.75
CA ALA A 77 9.89 -8.57 -12.85
C ALA A 77 9.59 -9.52 -14.01
N ASN A 78 9.90 -9.05 -15.19
CA ASN A 78 9.98 -9.89 -16.39
C ASN A 78 11.30 -9.60 -17.13
N GLY A 79 11.67 -10.37 -18.13
CA GLY A 79 12.94 -10.23 -18.84
C GLY A 79 13.23 -8.84 -19.45
N ARG A 80 12.26 -7.91 -19.43
CA ARG A 80 12.37 -6.57 -20.02
C ARG A 80 12.25 -5.44 -18.99
N ARG A 81 11.70 -5.72 -17.80
CA ARG A 81 11.41 -4.70 -16.77
C ARG A 81 11.71 -5.24 -15.38
N THR A 82 12.18 -4.37 -14.51
CA THR A 82 12.24 -4.65 -13.08
C THR A 82 10.82 -4.85 -12.52
N ALA A 83 10.71 -5.50 -11.37
CA ALA A 83 9.49 -5.46 -10.61
C ALA A 83 9.19 -4.01 -10.16
N THR A 84 7.99 -3.78 -9.70
CA THR A 84 7.64 -2.53 -9.01
C THR A 84 8.37 -2.44 -7.66
N PRO A 85 8.64 -1.22 -7.13
CA PRO A 85 9.39 -1.06 -5.89
C PRO A 85 8.82 -1.87 -4.72
N GLY A 86 7.49 -1.88 -4.58
CA GLY A 86 6.82 -2.58 -3.49
C GLY A 86 7.01 -4.10 -3.50
N TRP A 87 7.27 -4.69 -4.66
CA TRP A 87 7.64 -6.11 -4.76
C TRP A 87 8.96 -6.40 -4.03
N TYR A 88 10.00 -5.57 -4.26
CA TYR A 88 11.30 -5.72 -3.62
C TYR A 88 11.26 -5.34 -2.14
N ASN A 89 10.51 -4.30 -1.79
CA ASN A 89 10.29 -3.91 -0.40
C ASN A 89 9.66 -5.06 0.40
N THR A 90 8.63 -5.70 -0.17
CA THR A 90 7.94 -6.82 0.48
C THR A 90 8.86 -8.03 0.66
N ALA A 91 9.71 -8.32 -0.34
CA ALA A 91 10.69 -9.40 -0.23
C ALA A 91 11.67 -9.17 0.93
N GLU A 92 12.19 -7.94 1.08
CA GLU A 92 13.07 -7.60 2.19
C GLU A 92 12.35 -7.61 3.54
N PHE A 93 11.11 -7.10 3.59
CA PHE A 93 10.30 -7.17 4.80
C PHE A 93 10.10 -8.63 5.27
N HIS A 94 9.81 -9.56 4.35
CA HIS A 94 9.68 -10.98 4.69
C HIS A 94 10.99 -11.56 5.21
N ARG A 95 12.13 -11.15 4.67
CA ARG A 95 13.45 -11.57 5.17
C ARG A 95 13.67 -11.12 6.63
N LEU A 96 13.38 -9.84 6.93
CA LEU A 96 13.48 -9.30 8.29
C LEU A 96 12.53 -10.00 9.27
N ALA A 97 11.29 -10.26 8.85
CA ALA A 97 10.33 -10.98 9.68
C ALA A 97 10.79 -12.40 9.98
N ALA A 98 11.34 -13.12 8.98
CA ALA A 98 11.88 -14.45 9.15
C ALA A 98 13.08 -14.50 10.13
N GLU A 99 13.97 -13.51 10.07
CA GLU A 99 15.09 -13.36 11.01
C GLU A 99 14.63 -13.20 12.46
N LYS A 100 13.46 -12.58 12.66
CA LYS A 100 12.85 -12.37 13.98
C LYS A 100 11.92 -13.54 14.40
N GLY A 101 11.72 -14.53 13.54
CA GLY A 101 10.79 -15.63 13.80
C GLY A 101 9.32 -15.20 13.80
N ALA A 102 9.00 -14.03 13.26
CA ALA A 102 7.64 -13.52 13.17
C ALA A 102 6.93 -14.03 11.90
N TYR A 103 5.62 -14.29 12.03
CA TYR A 103 4.81 -14.61 10.87
C TYR A 103 4.66 -13.37 9.97
N ALA A 104 4.96 -13.55 8.69
CA ALA A 104 4.71 -12.56 7.67
C ALA A 104 4.24 -13.23 6.38
N LYS A 105 3.05 -12.92 5.94
CA LYS A 105 2.52 -13.38 4.67
C LYS A 105 1.97 -12.20 3.88
N THR A 106 2.00 -12.29 2.56
CA THR A 106 1.47 -11.24 1.69
C THR A 106 0.64 -11.85 0.57
N VAL A 107 -0.55 -11.31 0.35
CA VAL A 107 -1.40 -11.59 -0.80
C VAL A 107 -1.19 -10.50 -1.83
N ASN A 108 -0.91 -10.88 -3.08
CA ASN A 108 -0.78 -9.95 -4.19
C ASN A 108 -2.04 -10.00 -5.05
N GLY A 109 -2.79 -8.92 -5.07
CA GLY A 109 -4.02 -8.78 -5.84
C GLY A 109 -4.74 -7.47 -5.55
N ASP A 110 -5.82 -7.23 -6.29
CA ASP A 110 -6.63 -6.04 -6.15
C ASP A 110 -7.41 -6.06 -4.83
N ALA A 111 -7.02 -5.20 -3.88
CA ALA A 111 -7.64 -5.09 -2.57
C ALA A 111 -9.13 -4.68 -2.63
N PHE A 112 -9.57 -4.06 -3.71
CA PHE A 112 -10.98 -3.73 -3.92
C PHE A 112 -11.84 -4.95 -4.23
N SER A 113 -11.23 -6.04 -4.72
CA SER A 113 -11.97 -7.23 -5.14
C SER A 113 -12.44 -8.07 -3.94
N LYS A 114 -13.62 -8.67 -4.11
CA LYS A 114 -14.15 -9.63 -3.15
C LYS A 114 -13.24 -10.84 -2.97
N GLU A 115 -12.60 -11.31 -4.05
CA GLU A 115 -11.68 -12.44 -4.03
C GLU A 115 -10.52 -12.22 -3.04
N ILE A 116 -9.91 -11.03 -3.06
CA ILE A 116 -8.79 -10.70 -2.17
C ILE A 116 -9.26 -10.52 -0.73
N LYS A 117 -10.45 -9.94 -0.49
CA LYS A 117 -11.06 -9.85 0.84
C LYS A 117 -11.31 -11.26 1.43
N ASP A 118 -11.93 -12.14 0.65
CA ASP A 118 -12.19 -13.53 1.06
C ASP A 118 -10.89 -14.28 1.35
N LYS A 119 -9.86 -14.11 0.51
CA LYS A 119 -8.54 -14.73 0.71
C LYS A 119 -7.82 -14.23 1.96
N ALA A 120 -7.91 -12.95 2.25
CA ALA A 120 -7.36 -12.38 3.48
C ALA A 120 -8.05 -12.98 4.71
N ILE A 121 -9.37 -13.05 4.70
CA ILE A 121 -10.18 -13.64 5.78
C ILE A 121 -9.82 -15.12 5.98
N GLU A 122 -9.71 -15.90 4.91
CA GLU A 122 -9.28 -17.30 4.97
C GLU A 122 -7.92 -17.45 5.68
N LEU A 123 -6.95 -16.62 5.29
CA LEU A 123 -5.61 -16.65 5.86
C LEU A 123 -5.59 -16.17 7.33
N ILE A 124 -6.38 -15.16 7.69
CA ILE A 124 -6.49 -14.73 9.10
C ILE A 124 -7.04 -15.89 9.94
N LYS A 125 -8.14 -16.52 9.53
CA LYS A 125 -8.73 -17.67 10.25
C LYS A 125 -7.75 -18.81 10.41
N LYS A 126 -7.01 -19.13 9.35
CA LYS A 126 -6.10 -20.26 9.30
C LYS A 126 -4.83 -20.04 10.12
N ASP A 127 -4.20 -18.88 9.94
CA ASP A 127 -2.81 -18.65 10.37
C ASP A 127 -2.74 -17.77 11.63
N LEU A 128 -3.68 -16.83 11.81
CA LEU A 128 -3.65 -15.83 12.88
C LEU A 128 -4.80 -15.97 13.90
N GLY A 129 -5.91 -16.55 13.49
CA GLY A 129 -7.14 -16.59 14.28
C GLY A 129 -7.91 -15.28 14.19
N LYS A 130 -7.46 -14.27 14.91
CA LYS A 130 -8.02 -12.90 14.87
C LYS A 130 -6.87 -11.88 14.78
N VAL A 131 -7.18 -10.69 14.25
CA VAL A 131 -6.27 -9.54 14.23
C VAL A 131 -6.73 -8.45 15.17
N ASP A 132 -5.79 -7.72 15.76
CA ASP A 132 -6.04 -6.63 16.70
C ASP A 132 -5.71 -5.25 16.11
N LEU A 133 -5.16 -5.22 14.89
CA LEU A 133 -4.91 -3.99 14.14
C LEU A 133 -5.24 -4.20 12.67
N VAL A 134 -5.98 -3.25 12.09
CA VAL A 134 -6.21 -3.17 10.65
C VAL A 134 -5.75 -1.80 10.15
N VAL A 135 -4.77 -1.80 9.24
CA VAL A 135 -4.29 -0.59 8.56
C VAL A 135 -4.79 -0.61 7.13
N TYR A 136 -5.51 0.44 6.74
CA TYR A 136 -5.94 0.65 5.36
C TYR A 136 -5.19 1.83 4.76
N SER A 137 -4.26 1.54 3.85
CA SER A 137 -3.38 2.53 3.22
C SER A 137 -3.38 2.34 1.70
N LEU A 138 -4.49 2.65 1.08
CA LEU A 138 -4.65 2.57 -0.37
C LEU A 138 -4.80 3.96 -0.98
N ALA A 139 -4.10 4.15 -2.11
CA ALA A 139 -4.37 5.22 -3.06
C ALA A 139 -4.31 4.60 -4.45
N ALA A 140 -5.38 4.73 -5.21
CA ALA A 140 -5.48 4.12 -6.52
C ALA A 140 -6.10 5.08 -7.54
N PRO A 141 -5.65 5.04 -8.81
CA PRO A 141 -6.28 5.83 -9.86
C PRO A 141 -7.63 5.25 -10.30
N ARG A 142 -7.91 3.98 -9.97
CA ARG A 142 -9.12 3.27 -10.40
C ARG A 142 -9.56 2.25 -9.36
N ARG A 143 -10.88 2.06 -9.27
CA ARG A 143 -11.54 0.97 -8.54
C ARG A 143 -12.60 0.34 -9.43
N THR A 144 -12.66 -0.98 -9.44
CA THR A 144 -13.81 -1.71 -9.97
C THR A 144 -14.69 -2.09 -8.78
N ASP A 145 -15.97 -1.69 -8.81
CA ASP A 145 -16.91 -2.02 -7.74
C ASP A 145 -17.47 -3.45 -7.90
N SER A 146 -18.36 -3.83 -6.96
CA SER A 146 -18.97 -5.16 -6.95
C SER A 146 -19.92 -5.44 -8.14
N GLU A 147 -20.35 -4.39 -8.84
CA GLU A 147 -21.19 -4.48 -10.03
C GLU A 147 -20.38 -4.52 -11.33
N GLY A 148 -19.04 -4.41 -11.22
CA GLY A 148 -18.12 -4.40 -12.36
C GLY A 148 -17.93 -3.01 -13.00
N LYS A 149 -18.50 -1.95 -12.41
CA LYS A 149 -18.30 -0.58 -12.88
C LYS A 149 -16.92 -0.07 -12.47
N ILE A 150 -16.24 0.56 -13.43
CA ILE A 150 -14.92 1.17 -13.21
C ILE A 150 -15.09 2.65 -12.87
N TRP A 151 -14.59 3.05 -11.72
CA TRP A 151 -14.47 4.42 -11.27
C TRP A 151 -13.03 4.89 -11.39
N SER A 152 -12.82 6.16 -11.78
CA SER A 152 -11.48 6.74 -11.92
C SER A 152 -11.36 7.98 -11.05
N SER A 153 -10.35 8.01 -10.18
CA SER A 153 -10.03 9.19 -9.38
C SER A 153 -9.20 10.19 -10.17
N CYS A 154 -9.25 11.45 -9.78
CA CYS A 154 -8.38 12.50 -10.28
C CYS A 154 -7.67 13.24 -9.14
N LEU A 155 -6.56 13.90 -9.49
CA LEU A 155 -5.86 14.83 -8.62
C LEU A 155 -6.04 16.23 -9.21
N LYS A 156 -7.15 16.86 -8.85
CA LYS A 156 -7.53 18.21 -9.29
C LYS A 156 -7.96 19.06 -8.11
N THR A 157 -7.92 20.36 -8.27
CA THR A 157 -8.47 21.31 -7.31
C THR A 157 -10.00 21.26 -7.30
N THR A 158 -10.61 21.75 -6.23
CA THR A 158 -12.04 22.08 -6.18
C THR A 158 -12.18 23.58 -6.14
N GLY A 159 -12.99 24.16 -7.01
CA GLY A 159 -13.21 25.60 -7.11
C GLY A 159 -12.43 26.24 -8.25
N GLU A 160 -11.24 26.77 -8.01
CA GLU A 160 -10.46 27.50 -9.01
C GLU A 160 -9.31 26.69 -9.60
N ALA A 161 -8.88 27.05 -10.82
CA ALA A 161 -7.71 26.46 -11.45
C ALA A 161 -6.43 26.78 -10.66
N PHE A 162 -5.50 25.87 -10.62
CA PHE A 162 -4.21 26.03 -9.96
C PHE A 162 -3.09 26.00 -10.99
N THR A 163 -2.26 27.05 -11.00
CA THR A 163 -1.10 27.16 -11.89
C THR A 163 0.17 27.26 -11.08
N GLU A 164 1.14 26.39 -11.36
CA GLU A 164 2.41 26.37 -10.66
C GLU A 164 3.53 25.86 -11.57
N LYS A 165 4.78 26.14 -11.16
CA LYS A 165 5.97 25.66 -11.85
C LYS A 165 6.14 24.14 -11.64
N SER A 166 6.45 23.46 -12.72
CA SER A 166 6.70 22.01 -12.73
C SER A 166 8.07 21.71 -13.37
N LEU A 167 8.84 20.84 -12.73
CA LEU A 167 10.11 20.36 -13.31
C LEU A 167 9.86 19.12 -14.18
N ASP A 168 10.17 19.23 -15.48
CA ASP A 168 10.25 18.05 -16.36
C ASP A 168 11.57 17.31 -16.14
N LEU A 169 11.52 16.16 -15.51
CA LEU A 169 12.71 15.35 -15.18
C LEU A 169 13.39 14.70 -16.39
N ARG A 170 12.82 14.80 -17.58
CA ARG A 170 13.44 14.24 -18.82
C ARG A 170 14.50 15.16 -19.39
N ASN A 171 14.29 16.45 -19.28
CA ASN A 171 15.17 17.50 -19.84
C ASN A 171 15.64 18.53 -18.81
N ASN A 172 15.18 18.39 -17.54
CA ASN A 172 15.44 19.31 -16.44
C ASN A 172 14.95 20.75 -16.71
N GLU A 173 13.88 20.89 -17.47
CA GLU A 173 13.28 22.20 -17.75
C GLU A 173 12.16 22.51 -16.79
N ILE A 174 12.08 23.78 -16.37
CA ILE A 174 10.98 24.29 -15.58
C ILE A 174 9.91 24.81 -16.54
N THR A 175 8.71 24.24 -16.42
CA THR A 175 7.53 24.64 -17.19
C THR A 175 6.42 25.13 -16.25
N GLU A 176 5.49 25.90 -16.74
CA GLU A 176 4.25 26.17 -16.01
C GLU A 176 3.19 25.13 -16.36
N LYS A 177 2.49 24.65 -15.34
CA LYS A 177 1.41 23.68 -15.48
C LYS A 177 0.18 24.18 -14.78
N THR A 178 -0.91 24.27 -15.53
CA THR A 178 -2.25 24.60 -14.99
C THR A 178 -3.04 23.32 -14.81
N VAL A 179 -3.64 23.17 -13.65
CA VAL A 179 -4.59 22.10 -13.33
C VAL A 179 -5.97 22.75 -13.20
N GLU A 180 -6.85 22.41 -14.12
CA GLU A 180 -8.24 22.86 -14.09
C GLU A 180 -9.00 22.21 -12.92
N PRO A 181 -10.02 22.88 -12.36
CA PRO A 181 -10.79 22.30 -11.27
C PRO A 181 -11.54 21.05 -11.71
N ALA A 182 -11.78 20.17 -10.74
CA ALA A 182 -12.55 18.94 -10.96
C ALA A 182 -14.02 19.31 -11.25
N THR A 183 -14.60 18.61 -12.22
CA THR A 183 -16.06 18.62 -12.42
C THR A 183 -16.77 17.87 -11.28
N GLU A 184 -18.06 18.08 -11.12
CA GLU A 184 -18.87 17.33 -10.12
C GLU A 184 -18.77 15.82 -10.33
N GLU A 185 -18.74 15.36 -11.58
CA GLU A 185 -18.57 13.95 -11.92
C GLU A 185 -17.20 13.43 -11.49
N GLU A 186 -16.12 14.17 -11.73
CA GLU A 186 -14.78 13.80 -11.32
C GLU A 186 -14.62 13.75 -9.79
N VAL A 187 -15.28 14.67 -9.06
CA VAL A 187 -15.36 14.64 -7.60
C VAL A 187 -16.08 13.37 -7.15
N LEU A 188 -17.27 13.08 -7.70
CA LEU A 188 -18.02 11.86 -7.38
C LEU A 188 -17.20 10.60 -7.66
N ASN A 189 -16.57 10.50 -8.81
CA ASN A 189 -15.73 9.38 -9.19
C ASN A 189 -14.55 9.20 -8.23
N THR A 190 -13.93 10.30 -7.79
CA THR A 190 -12.83 10.26 -6.82
C THR A 190 -13.31 9.78 -5.45
N VAL A 191 -14.49 10.20 -5.00
CA VAL A 191 -15.13 9.70 -3.77
C VAL A 191 -15.42 8.20 -3.89
N LYS A 192 -15.89 7.72 -5.05
CA LYS A 192 -16.12 6.27 -5.28
C LYS A 192 -14.84 5.44 -5.20
N VAL A 193 -13.70 5.99 -5.57
CA VAL A 193 -12.41 5.29 -5.49
C VAL A 193 -11.80 5.35 -4.08
N MET A 194 -11.79 6.53 -3.44
CA MET A 194 -11.00 6.79 -2.22
C MET A 194 -11.81 7.38 -1.05
N GLY A 195 -13.12 7.48 -1.17
CA GLY A 195 -13.99 8.14 -0.20
C GLY A 195 -14.43 7.29 0.99
N GLY A 196 -13.91 6.07 1.14
CA GLY A 196 -14.16 5.22 2.30
C GLY A 196 -15.16 4.09 2.10
N GLU A 197 -15.84 3.96 0.96
CA GLU A 197 -16.76 2.84 0.69
C GLU A 197 -16.04 1.48 0.82
N ASP A 198 -14.90 1.32 0.16
CA ASP A 198 -14.13 0.07 0.23
C ASP A 198 -13.58 -0.21 1.63
N TRP A 199 -13.22 0.84 2.36
CA TRP A 199 -12.85 0.69 3.76
C TRP A 199 -14.00 0.13 4.61
N ALA A 200 -15.22 0.64 4.41
CA ALA A 200 -16.42 0.11 5.05
C ALA A 200 -16.66 -1.36 4.65
N ASP A 201 -16.55 -1.69 3.34
CA ASP A 201 -16.67 -3.07 2.84
C ASP A 201 -15.67 -4.03 3.52
N TRP A 202 -14.41 -3.59 3.73
CA TRP A 202 -13.41 -4.37 4.46
C TRP A 202 -13.81 -4.61 5.92
N ILE A 203 -14.22 -3.55 6.62
CA ILE A 203 -14.62 -3.66 8.04
C ILE A 203 -15.84 -4.57 8.19
N ASP A 204 -16.83 -4.43 7.33
CA ASP A 204 -18.04 -5.26 7.36
C ASP A 204 -17.70 -6.74 7.08
N ALA A 205 -16.85 -7.01 6.09
CA ALA A 205 -16.40 -8.37 5.78
C ALA A 205 -15.62 -9.01 6.94
N LEU A 206 -14.70 -8.26 7.57
CA LEU A 206 -13.91 -8.74 8.71
C LEU A 206 -14.78 -9.00 9.95
N LYS A 207 -15.74 -8.12 10.24
CA LYS A 207 -16.72 -8.29 11.32
C LYS A 207 -17.62 -9.50 11.08
N ALA A 208 -18.20 -9.60 9.89
CA ALA A 208 -19.07 -10.73 9.52
C ALA A 208 -18.33 -12.08 9.61
N ALA A 209 -17.03 -12.09 9.37
CA ALA A 209 -16.19 -13.27 9.47
C ALA A 209 -15.70 -13.60 10.88
N ASP A 210 -15.95 -12.73 11.86
CA ASP A 210 -15.48 -12.81 13.25
C ASP A 210 -13.95 -12.96 13.37
N VAL A 211 -13.20 -12.17 12.61
CA VAL A 211 -11.73 -12.21 12.58
C VAL A 211 -11.05 -11.01 13.24
N LEU A 212 -11.82 -10.15 13.89
CA LEU A 212 -11.32 -9.03 14.71
C LEU A 212 -11.36 -9.38 16.19
N THR A 213 -10.38 -8.92 16.96
CA THR A 213 -10.47 -8.96 18.43
C THR A 213 -11.48 -7.93 18.92
N GLU A 214 -11.93 -8.06 20.18
CA GLU A 214 -12.91 -7.13 20.77
C GLU A 214 -12.43 -5.67 20.77
N ASN A 215 -11.14 -5.46 20.96
CA ASN A 215 -10.50 -4.14 21.02
C ASN A 215 -9.64 -3.85 19.78
N ALA A 216 -9.98 -4.42 18.62
CA ALA A 216 -9.24 -4.16 17.38
C ALA A 216 -9.36 -2.68 16.95
N VAL A 217 -8.25 -2.12 16.50
CA VAL A 217 -8.11 -0.74 16.02
C VAL A 217 -7.87 -0.69 14.52
#